data_418919b7bba0b0e3abad6060a19aa8b3
#
_entry.id   418919b7bba0b0e3abad6060a19aa8b3
#
_cell.length_a   1.000
_cell.length_b   1.000
_cell.length_c   1.000
_cell.angle_alpha   90.00
_cell.angle_beta   90.00
_cell.angle_gamma   90.00
#
_symmetry.space_group_name_H-M   'P 1'
#
loop_
_entity.id
_entity.type
_entity.pdbx_description
1 polymer ?
#
loop_
_entity_poly.entity_id
_entity_poly.type
_entity_poly.pdbx_seq_one_letter_code
_entity_poly.pdbx_strand_id
1 'polypeptide(L)'
;MGRFLPFLLLLFVIAAVLRIDFFFTVAYLFLGVYLLSHVWTRRAVRQVRVRRRFTDRAFSGDETTMELLVHNYGWLPVPWLKLHESLPVNLTAPPFLREVIILGPHERRSLTHTLNCRRRGYSAIGPLRMRVGDLLGVADPGDLPVESEPFIVYPRVIPLHELGLPTRSPLVALPAPTPLFEDPARVMGVRSYERGDSPRRIHWTATASAGQLLVKQY
;
A
#
# COMPACT_ATOMS: atom_id res chain seq x y z
N MET A 1 -18.79 23.57 13.09
CA MET A 1 -19.79 23.73 14.15
C MET A 1 -19.97 25.16 14.65
N GLY A 2 -18.97 26.04 14.55
CA GLY A 2 -18.96 27.30 15.29
C GLY A 2 -19.83 28.47 14.78
N ARG A 3 -20.28 28.46 13.53
CA ARG A 3 -20.87 29.68 12.94
C ARG A 3 -22.40 29.67 12.88
N PHE A 4 -23.05 28.54 12.83
CA PHE A 4 -24.49 28.46 12.70
C PHE A 4 -25.22 28.56 14.04
N LEU A 5 -24.64 28.02 15.10
CA LEU A 5 -25.20 28.09 16.44
C LEU A 5 -25.30 29.54 16.97
N PRO A 6 -24.28 30.41 16.86
CA PRO A 6 -24.39 31.81 17.24
C PRO A 6 -25.39 32.57 16.37
N PHE A 7 -25.51 32.26 15.07
CA PHE A 7 -26.54 32.83 14.21
C PHE A 7 -27.96 32.50 14.71
N LEU A 8 -28.20 31.23 15.04
CA LEU A 8 -29.47 30.76 15.54
C LEU A 8 -29.82 31.38 16.89
N LEU A 9 -28.81 31.53 17.78
CA LEU A 9 -28.98 32.21 19.06
C LEU A 9 -29.31 33.68 18.87
N LEU A 10 -28.61 34.37 17.95
CA LEU A 10 -28.90 35.76 17.60
C LEU A 10 -30.34 35.93 17.09
N LEU A 11 -30.78 35.03 16.19
CA LEU A 11 -32.12 35.04 15.66
C LEU A 11 -33.18 34.87 16.78
N PHE A 12 -32.88 34.01 17.75
CA PHE A 12 -33.75 33.77 18.89
C PHE A 12 -33.84 35.01 19.82
N VAL A 13 -32.71 35.69 20.04
CA VAL A 13 -32.68 36.94 20.81
C VAL A 13 -33.47 38.03 20.12
N ILE A 14 -33.32 38.19 18.80
CA ILE A 14 -34.09 39.15 18.01
C ILE A 14 -35.58 38.85 18.12
N ALA A 15 -35.99 37.59 17.98
CA ALA A 15 -37.37 37.16 18.12
C ALA A 15 -37.93 37.51 19.51
N ALA A 16 -37.15 37.29 20.56
CA ALA A 16 -37.56 37.60 21.94
C ALA A 16 -37.69 39.11 22.20
N VAL A 17 -36.84 39.95 21.62
CA VAL A 17 -36.91 41.41 21.76
C VAL A 17 -38.06 42.01 20.99
N LEU A 18 -38.27 41.57 19.76
CA LEU A 18 -39.32 42.10 18.89
C LEU A 18 -40.70 41.58 19.25
N ARG A 19 -40.79 40.47 19.99
CA ARG A 19 -42.06 39.80 20.39
C ARG A 19 -43.00 39.49 19.20
N ILE A 20 -42.45 39.24 18.03
CA ILE A 20 -43.19 38.92 16.82
C ILE A 20 -43.12 37.41 16.58
N ASP A 21 -44.29 36.75 16.54
CA ASP A 21 -44.43 35.31 16.40
C ASP A 21 -43.76 34.75 15.12
N PHE A 22 -43.74 35.58 14.07
CA PHE A 22 -43.07 35.23 12.83
C PHE A 22 -41.58 34.87 13.03
N PHE A 23 -40.82 35.65 13.81
CA PHE A 23 -39.42 35.38 14.06
C PHE A 23 -39.19 34.13 14.89
N PHE A 24 -40.08 33.82 15.80
CA PHE A 24 -40.05 32.54 16.53
C PHE A 24 -40.28 31.36 15.59
N THR A 25 -41.24 31.44 14.69
CA THR A 25 -41.51 30.40 13.70
C THR A 25 -40.30 30.15 12.81
N VAL A 26 -39.64 31.21 12.34
CA VAL A 26 -38.41 31.11 11.53
C VAL A 26 -37.27 30.50 12.36
N ALA A 27 -37.10 30.90 13.61
CA ALA A 27 -36.07 30.33 14.50
C ALA A 27 -36.27 28.82 14.74
N TYR A 28 -37.51 28.39 15.00
CA TYR A 28 -37.84 26.97 15.16
C TYR A 28 -37.61 26.17 13.88
N LEU A 29 -37.97 26.75 12.72
CA LEU A 29 -37.69 26.10 11.43
C LEU A 29 -36.21 25.88 11.22
N PHE A 30 -35.37 26.89 11.43
CA PHE A 30 -33.94 26.77 11.32
C PHE A 30 -33.34 25.77 12.34
N LEU A 31 -33.87 25.79 13.57
CA LEU A 31 -33.48 24.81 14.60
C LEU A 31 -33.81 23.37 14.15
N GLY A 32 -35.02 23.18 13.64
CA GLY A 32 -35.48 21.87 13.12
C GLY A 32 -34.59 21.36 11.98
N VAL A 33 -34.30 22.23 11.01
CA VAL A 33 -33.41 21.92 9.89
C VAL A 33 -31.98 21.58 10.39
N TYR A 34 -31.47 22.34 11.36
CA TYR A 34 -30.17 22.07 11.97
C TYR A 34 -30.12 20.70 12.64
N LEU A 35 -31.12 20.40 13.48
CA LEU A 35 -31.19 19.12 14.18
C LEU A 35 -31.32 17.94 13.21
N LEU A 36 -32.19 18.09 12.21
CA LEU A 36 -32.42 17.08 11.18
C LEU A 36 -31.13 16.82 10.38
N SER A 37 -30.47 17.89 9.93
CA SER A 37 -29.19 17.79 9.21
C SER A 37 -28.11 17.10 10.04
N HIS A 38 -28.01 17.45 11.32
CA HIS A 38 -27.05 16.88 12.23
C HIS A 38 -27.26 15.37 12.48
N VAL A 39 -28.50 14.97 12.72
CA VAL A 39 -28.87 13.56 12.90
C VAL A 39 -28.65 12.77 11.61
N TRP A 40 -29.06 13.35 10.48
CA TRP A 40 -28.88 12.75 9.15
C TRP A 40 -27.41 12.46 8.86
N THR A 41 -26.56 13.48 8.96
CA THR A 41 -25.13 13.35 8.64
C THR A 41 -24.44 12.36 9.55
N ARG A 42 -24.73 12.38 10.85
CA ARG A 42 -24.17 11.40 11.80
C ARG A 42 -24.58 9.96 11.49
N ARG A 43 -25.83 9.73 11.08
CA ARG A 43 -26.31 8.40 10.69
C ARG A 43 -25.70 7.97 9.35
N ALA A 44 -25.68 8.85 8.36
CA ALA A 44 -25.13 8.57 7.05
C ALA A 44 -23.63 8.17 7.14
N VAL A 45 -22.83 8.93 7.89
CA VAL A 45 -21.39 8.65 8.08
C VAL A 45 -21.15 7.25 8.65
N ARG A 46 -21.94 6.83 9.63
CA ARG A 46 -21.77 5.52 10.29
C ARG A 46 -22.02 4.34 9.35
N GLN A 47 -22.72 4.55 8.28
CA GLN A 47 -23.13 3.52 7.32
C GLN A 47 -22.25 3.47 6.08
N VAL A 48 -21.37 4.45 5.90
CA VAL A 48 -20.38 4.43 4.81
C VAL A 48 -19.17 3.57 5.21
N ARG A 49 -18.80 2.68 4.33
CA ARG A 49 -17.57 1.88 4.44
C ARG A 49 -16.71 2.10 3.22
N VAL A 50 -15.42 2.22 3.45
CA VAL A 50 -14.42 2.28 2.37
C VAL A 50 -13.43 1.14 2.57
N ARG A 51 -13.12 0.48 1.48
CA ARG A 51 -12.08 -0.56 1.41
C ARG A 51 -11.16 -0.26 0.26
N ARG A 52 -9.87 -0.47 0.48
CA ARG A 52 -8.87 -0.47 -0.57
C ARG A 52 -8.72 -1.87 -1.14
N ARG A 53 -8.50 -1.92 -2.44
CA ARG A 53 -8.12 -3.14 -3.14
C ARG A 53 -6.95 -2.81 -4.04
N PHE A 54 -5.79 -3.35 -3.74
CA PHE A 54 -4.58 -3.20 -4.53
C PHE A 54 -3.66 -4.39 -4.29
N THR A 55 -2.70 -4.57 -5.18
CA THR A 55 -1.64 -5.55 -4.96
C THR A 55 -0.62 -4.93 -4.02
N ASP A 56 -0.28 -5.62 -2.92
CA ASP A 56 0.63 -5.15 -1.87
C ASP A 56 2.10 -5.05 -2.31
N ARG A 57 2.41 -5.54 -3.52
CA ARG A 57 3.76 -5.64 -4.07
C ARG A 57 3.81 -5.22 -5.52
N ALA A 58 4.88 -4.51 -5.90
CA ALA A 58 5.18 -4.14 -7.28
C ALA A 58 6.68 -4.04 -7.49
N PHE A 59 7.15 -3.98 -8.74
CA PHE A 59 8.55 -3.70 -9.05
C PHE A 59 8.75 -2.23 -9.40
N SER A 60 9.97 -1.75 -9.20
CA SER A 60 10.32 -0.38 -9.57
C SER A 60 10.22 -0.20 -11.09
N GLY A 61 9.44 0.76 -11.51
CA GLY A 61 9.10 1.03 -12.91
C GLY A 61 7.73 0.51 -13.33
N ASP A 62 7.06 -0.31 -12.51
CA ASP A 62 5.72 -0.81 -12.81
C ASP A 62 4.64 0.24 -12.49
N GLU A 63 3.53 0.10 -13.20
CA GLU A 63 2.28 0.76 -12.86
C GLU A 63 1.35 -0.26 -12.19
N THR A 64 0.83 0.08 -11.03
CA THR A 64 -0.15 -0.74 -10.33
C THR A 64 -1.43 0.04 -10.12
N THR A 65 -2.54 -0.67 -10.01
CA THR A 65 -3.86 -0.07 -9.86
C THR A 65 -4.33 -0.21 -8.41
N MET A 66 -4.77 0.90 -7.85
CA MET A 66 -5.46 0.94 -6.56
C MET A 66 -6.92 1.26 -6.79
N GLU A 67 -7.79 0.46 -6.25
CA GLU A 67 -9.24 0.60 -6.29
C GLU A 67 -9.77 0.94 -4.90
N LEU A 68 -10.47 2.06 -4.77
CA LEU A 68 -11.19 2.45 -3.57
C LEU A 68 -12.67 2.06 -3.73
N LEU A 69 -13.08 1.04 -3.01
CA LEU A 69 -14.47 0.58 -2.98
C LEU A 69 -15.22 1.31 -1.87
N VAL A 70 -16.13 2.20 -2.25
CA VAL A 70 -16.98 2.97 -1.34
C VAL A 70 -18.38 2.41 -1.39
N HIS A 71 -18.93 2.07 -0.24
CA HIS A 71 -20.27 1.51 -0.12
C HIS A 71 -21.07 2.21 0.98
N ASN A 72 -22.23 2.72 0.63
CA ASN A 72 -23.23 3.20 1.57
C ASN A 72 -24.15 2.03 1.94
N TYR A 73 -24.06 1.50 3.14
CA TYR A 73 -24.97 0.44 3.64
C TYR A 73 -26.29 0.97 4.13
N GLY A 74 -26.44 2.29 4.15
CA GLY A 74 -27.64 2.94 4.67
C GLY A 74 -28.69 3.24 3.61
N TRP A 75 -29.89 3.49 4.09
CA TRP A 75 -31.00 4.00 3.30
C TRP A 75 -30.96 5.52 3.09
N LEU A 76 -30.14 6.23 3.89
CA LEU A 76 -29.94 7.66 3.77
C LEU A 76 -28.90 7.96 2.70
N PRO A 77 -29.18 8.83 1.73
CA PRO A 77 -28.18 9.27 0.78
C PRO A 77 -27.12 10.13 1.47
N VAL A 78 -25.90 10.05 0.94
CA VAL A 78 -24.78 10.90 1.33
C VAL A 78 -24.61 11.98 0.28
N PRO A 79 -25.01 13.23 0.57
CA PRO A 79 -25.01 14.31 -0.41
C PRO A 79 -23.64 14.62 -0.97
N TRP A 80 -22.60 14.53 -0.15
CA TRP A 80 -21.22 14.53 -0.58
C TRP A 80 -20.32 13.85 0.44
N LEU A 81 -19.38 13.09 -0.10
CA LEU A 81 -18.33 12.41 0.63
C LEU A 81 -17.00 12.85 0.04
N LYS A 82 -16.19 13.53 0.84
CA LYS A 82 -14.84 13.90 0.48
C LYS A 82 -13.88 12.82 0.97
N LEU A 83 -13.13 12.25 0.06
CA LEU A 83 -12.06 11.30 0.30
C LEU A 83 -10.73 12.02 0.12
N HIS A 84 -9.85 11.86 1.07
CA HIS A 84 -8.47 12.35 1.01
C HIS A 84 -7.54 11.22 1.37
N GLU A 85 -6.90 10.63 0.36
CA GLU A 85 -5.93 9.56 0.51
C GLU A 85 -4.53 10.15 0.50
N SER A 86 -3.74 9.83 1.52
CA SER A 86 -2.32 10.16 1.55
C SER A 86 -1.54 9.07 0.82
N LEU A 87 -0.71 9.46 -0.13
CA LEU A 87 0.13 8.55 -0.91
C LEU A 87 1.60 8.91 -0.74
N PRO A 88 2.49 7.92 -0.72
CA PRO A 88 3.92 8.18 -0.73
C PRO A 88 4.34 8.92 -2.00
N VAL A 89 5.25 9.90 -1.88
CA VAL A 89 5.78 10.69 -3.01
C VAL A 89 6.39 9.81 -4.10
N ASN A 90 6.85 8.62 -3.72
CA ASN A 90 7.45 7.65 -4.63
C ASN A 90 6.44 6.94 -5.54
N LEU A 91 5.15 7.01 -5.23
CA LEU A 91 4.08 6.33 -5.97
C LEU A 91 3.30 7.26 -6.87
N THR A 92 3.16 8.52 -6.50
CA THR A 92 2.41 9.51 -7.29
C THR A 92 2.82 10.93 -6.96
N ALA A 93 2.54 11.84 -7.89
CA ALA A 93 2.67 13.28 -7.68
C ALA A 93 1.41 13.97 -8.23
N PRO A 94 0.64 14.68 -7.39
CA PRO A 94 0.87 15.01 -5.98
C PRO A 94 0.73 13.80 -5.03
N PRO A 95 1.34 13.84 -3.82
CA PRO A 95 1.34 12.70 -2.89
C PRO A 95 0.01 12.55 -2.13
N PHE A 96 -1.10 12.79 -2.81
CA PHE A 96 -2.44 12.62 -2.27
C PHE A 96 -3.46 12.50 -3.41
N LEU A 97 -4.54 11.79 -3.11
CA LEU A 97 -5.74 11.77 -3.95
C LEU A 97 -6.87 12.48 -3.21
N ARG A 98 -7.59 13.33 -3.93
CA ARG A 98 -8.79 14.00 -3.41
C ARG A 98 -9.94 13.75 -4.35
N GLU A 99 -10.98 13.14 -3.83
CA GLU A 99 -12.19 12.86 -4.56
C GLU A 99 -13.40 13.32 -3.76
N VAL A 100 -14.40 13.83 -4.46
CA VAL A 100 -15.69 14.17 -3.88
C VAL A 100 -16.75 13.41 -4.66
N ILE A 101 -17.47 12.56 -3.96
CA ILE A 101 -18.50 11.71 -4.54
C ILE A 101 -19.83 11.89 -3.83
N ILE A 102 -20.89 11.59 -4.54
CA ILE A 102 -22.25 11.50 -4.01
C ILE A 102 -22.60 10.02 -3.98
N LEU A 103 -23.25 9.58 -2.93
CA LEU A 103 -23.70 8.20 -2.80
C LEU A 103 -25.18 8.16 -2.48
N GLY A 104 -25.93 7.47 -3.33
CA GLY A 104 -27.32 7.12 -3.06
C GLY A 104 -27.47 6.08 -1.95
N PRO A 105 -28.72 5.76 -1.58
CA PRO A 105 -29.01 4.65 -0.68
C PRO A 105 -28.49 3.33 -1.26
N HIS A 106 -27.80 2.54 -0.44
CA HIS A 106 -27.24 1.24 -0.82
C HIS A 106 -26.30 1.24 -2.04
N GLU A 107 -25.87 2.44 -2.48
CA GLU A 107 -25.00 2.58 -3.65
C GLU A 107 -23.56 2.12 -3.34
N ARG A 108 -22.94 1.52 -4.36
CA ARG A 108 -21.53 1.16 -4.38
C ARG A 108 -20.84 1.93 -5.49
N ARG A 109 -19.70 2.51 -5.17
CA ARG A 109 -18.81 3.15 -6.15
C ARG A 109 -17.39 2.61 -6.04
N SER A 110 -16.79 2.41 -7.19
CA SER A 110 -15.38 2.10 -7.33
C SER A 110 -14.65 3.27 -7.95
N LEU A 111 -13.58 3.70 -7.30
CA LEU A 111 -12.68 4.74 -7.78
C LEU A 111 -11.33 4.09 -8.05
N THR A 112 -10.90 4.13 -9.30
CA THR A 112 -9.68 3.48 -9.75
C THR A 112 -8.59 4.51 -9.97
N HIS A 113 -7.42 4.28 -9.37
CA HIS A 113 -6.26 5.16 -9.48
C HIS A 113 -5.02 4.34 -9.86
N THR A 114 -4.23 4.89 -10.76
CA THR A 114 -2.95 4.30 -11.16
C THR A 114 -1.83 4.84 -10.28
N LEU A 115 -1.04 3.96 -9.72
CA LEU A 115 0.14 4.25 -8.91
C LEU A 115 1.39 3.90 -9.71
N ASN A 116 2.32 4.85 -9.83
CA ASN A 116 3.59 4.65 -10.53
C ASN A 116 4.70 4.33 -9.54
N CYS A 117 5.21 3.13 -9.55
CA CYS A 117 6.23 2.66 -8.62
C CYS A 117 7.63 3.15 -8.99
N ARG A 118 7.95 4.44 -8.72
CA ARG A 118 9.19 5.07 -9.16
C ARG A 118 10.44 4.63 -8.42
N ARG A 119 10.34 4.31 -7.15
CA ARG A 119 11.48 3.95 -6.29
C ARG A 119 11.16 2.74 -5.45
N ARG A 120 12.13 1.82 -5.35
CA ARG A 120 12.06 0.68 -4.45
C ARG A 120 12.03 1.13 -2.98
N GLY A 121 11.29 0.39 -2.16
CA GLY A 121 11.23 0.64 -0.73
C GLY A 121 9.94 0.13 -0.09
N TYR A 122 9.90 0.23 1.22
CA TYR A 122 8.71 -0.01 2.01
C TYR A 122 7.97 1.31 2.20
N SER A 123 6.70 1.34 1.90
CA SER A 123 5.82 2.51 2.01
C SER A 123 4.50 2.11 2.64
N ALA A 124 3.72 3.09 3.06
CA ALA A 124 2.35 2.89 3.50
C ALA A 124 1.41 3.76 2.67
N ILE A 125 0.33 3.16 2.17
CA ILE A 125 -0.77 3.86 1.52
C ILE A 125 -1.75 4.28 2.60
N GLY A 126 -2.06 5.56 2.71
CA GLY A 126 -2.90 6.13 3.74
C GLY A 126 -2.17 7.05 4.72
N PRO A 127 -2.87 7.52 5.76
CA PRO A 127 -4.26 7.23 6.10
C PRO A 127 -5.25 7.86 5.12
N LEU A 128 -6.35 7.16 4.84
CA LEU A 128 -7.48 7.75 4.13
C LEU A 128 -8.34 8.52 5.13
N ARG A 129 -8.62 9.77 4.85
CA ARG A 129 -9.53 10.61 5.63
C ARG A 129 -10.85 10.77 4.87
N MET A 130 -11.92 10.40 5.53
CA MET A 130 -13.26 10.57 5.01
C MET A 130 -13.95 11.71 5.73
N ARG A 131 -14.56 12.63 4.97
CA ARG A 131 -15.39 13.68 5.52
C ARG A 131 -16.73 13.68 4.78
N VAL A 132 -17.78 13.52 5.52
CA VAL A 132 -19.15 13.62 5.01
C VAL A 132 -19.71 14.98 5.38
N GLY A 133 -20.41 15.62 4.48
CA GLY A 133 -21.14 16.82 4.78
C GLY A 133 -22.63 16.71 4.42
N ASP A 134 -23.37 17.64 4.93
CA ASP A 134 -24.78 17.84 4.61
C ASP A 134 -24.96 18.81 3.45
N LEU A 135 -26.19 18.91 2.95
CA LEU A 135 -26.54 19.81 1.86
C LEU A 135 -26.40 21.30 2.23
N LEU A 136 -26.46 21.60 3.51
CA LEU A 136 -26.45 22.99 4.00
C LEU A 136 -25.09 23.44 4.52
N GLY A 137 -24.11 22.52 4.60
CA GLY A 137 -22.78 22.81 5.14
C GLY A 137 -22.75 23.13 6.64
N VAL A 138 -23.83 22.79 7.35
CA VAL A 138 -24.02 23.13 8.77
C VAL A 138 -23.43 22.07 9.69
N ALA A 139 -23.55 20.79 9.30
CA ALA A 139 -23.03 19.66 10.06
C ALA A 139 -21.66 19.22 9.53
N ASP A 140 -20.68 19.21 10.41
CA ASP A 140 -19.33 18.67 10.13
C ASP A 140 -19.02 17.59 11.17
N PRO A 141 -19.17 16.30 10.84
CA PRO A 141 -18.89 15.20 11.75
C PRO A 141 -17.39 14.99 11.99
N GLY A 142 -16.54 15.77 11.32
CA GLY A 142 -15.09 15.62 11.36
C GLY A 142 -14.54 14.60 10.38
N ASP A 143 -13.24 14.39 10.44
CA ASP A 143 -12.55 13.42 9.63
C ASP A 143 -12.61 12.03 10.29
N LEU A 144 -12.96 11.02 9.51
CA LEU A 144 -12.89 9.62 9.91
C LEU A 144 -11.66 8.99 9.25
N PRO A 145 -10.64 8.64 10.02
CA PRO A 145 -9.45 8.00 9.46
C PRO A 145 -9.72 6.51 9.18
N VAL A 146 -9.25 6.05 8.04
CA VAL A 146 -9.07 4.63 7.73
C VAL A 146 -7.57 4.34 7.78
N GLU A 147 -7.20 3.26 8.46
CA GLU A 147 -5.81 2.89 8.71
C GLU A 147 -4.99 2.78 7.41
N SER A 148 -3.69 2.96 7.56
CA SER A 148 -2.74 2.80 6.46
C SER A 148 -2.46 1.34 6.20
N GLU A 149 -2.25 0.98 4.95
CA GLU A 149 -1.89 -0.38 4.53
C GLU A 149 -0.48 -0.41 3.95
N PRO A 150 0.31 -1.46 4.22
CA PRO A 150 1.68 -1.55 3.73
C PRO A 150 1.72 -1.78 2.23
N PHE A 151 2.73 -1.21 1.58
CA PHE A 151 3.00 -1.37 0.16
C PHE A 151 4.51 -1.49 -0.07
N ILE A 152 4.92 -2.54 -0.77
CA ILE A 152 6.33 -2.86 -1.00
C ILE A 152 6.67 -2.73 -2.47
N VAL A 153 7.65 -1.90 -2.79
CA VAL A 153 8.21 -1.80 -4.13
C VAL A 153 9.57 -2.48 -4.16
N TYR A 154 9.67 -3.58 -4.89
CA TYR A 154 10.91 -4.32 -5.12
C TYR A 154 11.81 -3.62 -6.14
N PRO A 155 13.12 -3.87 -6.11
CA PRO A 155 14.00 -3.43 -7.18
C PRO A 155 13.61 -4.09 -8.50
N ARG A 156 13.85 -3.37 -9.61
CA ARG A 156 13.67 -3.93 -10.94
C ARG A 156 14.63 -5.11 -11.14
N VAL A 157 14.10 -6.23 -11.54
CA VAL A 157 14.89 -7.40 -11.92
C VAL A 157 15.27 -7.24 -13.40
N ILE A 158 16.58 -7.18 -13.67
CA ILE A 158 17.11 -7.10 -15.03
C ILE A 158 17.72 -8.48 -15.32
N PRO A 159 17.21 -9.20 -16.32
CA PRO A 159 17.80 -10.48 -16.72
C PRO A 159 19.26 -10.32 -17.18
N LEU A 160 20.12 -11.25 -16.82
CA LEU A 160 21.55 -11.17 -17.14
C LEU A 160 21.86 -11.07 -18.64
N HIS A 161 21.00 -11.63 -19.49
CA HIS A 161 21.16 -11.56 -20.95
C HIS A 161 20.99 -10.14 -21.49
N GLU A 162 20.14 -9.30 -20.86
CA GLU A 162 19.99 -7.89 -21.23
C GLU A 162 21.24 -7.07 -20.87
N LEU A 163 22.03 -7.54 -19.90
CA LEU A 163 23.31 -6.95 -19.51
C LEU A 163 24.49 -7.46 -20.35
N GLY A 164 24.23 -8.29 -21.37
CA GLY A 164 25.27 -8.91 -22.18
C GLY A 164 26.12 -9.94 -21.42
N LEU A 165 25.70 -10.33 -20.21
CA LEU A 165 26.40 -11.33 -19.42
C LEU A 165 25.95 -12.74 -19.82
N PRO A 166 26.88 -13.69 -20.02
CA PRO A 166 26.52 -15.06 -20.35
C PRO A 166 25.79 -15.71 -19.18
N THR A 167 24.55 -16.13 -19.41
CA THR A 167 23.74 -16.91 -18.47
C THR A 167 24.19 -18.38 -18.48
N ARG A 168 25.44 -18.64 -18.06
CA ARG A 168 25.90 -20.02 -17.84
C ARG A 168 25.49 -20.40 -16.43
N SER A 169 24.78 -21.52 -16.34
CA SER A 169 24.45 -22.10 -15.03
C SER A 169 25.76 -22.39 -14.28
N PRO A 170 25.91 -21.92 -13.03
CA PRO A 170 27.07 -22.24 -12.21
C PRO A 170 27.19 -23.76 -11.92
N LEU A 171 26.13 -24.52 -12.25
CA LEU A 171 26.12 -25.99 -12.10
C LEU A 171 26.78 -26.74 -13.27
N VAL A 172 27.07 -26.07 -14.38
CA VAL A 172 27.89 -26.67 -15.44
C VAL A 172 29.36 -26.38 -15.11
N ALA A 173 29.99 -27.30 -14.46
CA ALA A 173 31.45 -27.29 -14.30
C ALA A 173 32.10 -27.38 -15.68
N LEU A 174 32.46 -26.24 -16.27
CA LEU A 174 33.36 -26.24 -17.42
C LEU A 174 34.75 -26.67 -16.91
N PRO A 175 35.33 -27.71 -17.46
CA PRO A 175 36.71 -28.01 -17.15
C PRO A 175 37.55 -26.80 -17.58
N ALA A 176 38.11 -26.09 -16.61
CA ALA A 176 39.08 -25.06 -16.90
C ALA A 176 40.36 -25.78 -17.38
N PRO A 177 40.95 -25.40 -18.53
CA PRO A 177 42.14 -26.08 -19.05
C PRO A 177 43.37 -25.99 -18.13
N THR A 178 43.37 -25.06 -17.19
CA THR A 178 44.36 -24.90 -16.13
C THR A 178 43.72 -24.36 -14.88
N PRO A 179 43.42 -25.18 -13.87
CA PRO A 179 42.94 -24.66 -12.58
C PRO A 179 44.06 -23.87 -11.90
N LEU A 180 43.92 -22.56 -11.78
CA LEU A 180 44.85 -21.69 -11.04
C LEU A 180 44.86 -22.00 -9.53
N PHE A 181 43.78 -22.58 -9.03
CA PHE A 181 43.63 -23.01 -7.65
C PHE A 181 42.94 -24.36 -7.58
N GLU A 182 43.51 -25.28 -6.81
CA GLU A 182 42.87 -26.55 -6.51
C GLU A 182 41.78 -26.36 -5.48
N ASP A 183 40.54 -26.74 -5.81
CA ASP A 183 39.43 -26.71 -4.87
C ASP A 183 39.37 -28.05 -4.11
N PRO A 184 39.70 -28.07 -2.79
CA PRO A 184 39.68 -29.28 -1.99
C PRO A 184 38.33 -29.98 -1.91
N ALA A 185 37.25 -29.26 -2.22
CA ALA A 185 35.87 -29.78 -2.22
C ALA A 185 35.52 -30.55 -3.50
N ARG A 186 36.34 -30.43 -4.56
CA ARG A 186 36.05 -31.03 -5.89
C ARG A 186 37.06 -32.11 -6.26
N VAL A 187 37.08 -33.19 -5.49
CA VAL A 187 37.86 -34.37 -5.84
C VAL A 187 37.21 -35.09 -7.02
N MET A 188 37.83 -35.06 -8.21
CA MET A 188 37.34 -35.72 -9.42
C MET A 188 37.69 -37.20 -9.48
N GLY A 189 38.74 -37.62 -8.77
CA GLY A 189 39.18 -39.00 -8.77
C GLY A 189 40.44 -39.26 -7.94
N VAL A 190 40.96 -40.45 -8.03
CA VAL A 190 42.23 -40.84 -7.40
C VAL A 190 43.14 -41.48 -8.46
N ARG A 191 44.45 -41.18 -8.40
CA ARG A 191 45.48 -41.82 -9.21
C ARG A 191 46.60 -42.35 -8.35
N SER A 192 47.45 -43.21 -8.90
CA SER A 192 48.61 -43.70 -8.20
C SER A 192 49.63 -42.58 -7.89
N TYR A 193 50.27 -42.67 -6.72
CA TYR A 193 51.27 -41.71 -6.28
C TYR A 193 52.49 -41.76 -7.16
N GLU A 194 53.01 -40.63 -7.58
CA GLU A 194 54.27 -40.47 -8.31
C GLU A 194 55.26 -39.64 -7.50
N ARG A 195 56.60 -39.88 -7.73
CA ARG A 195 57.62 -39.09 -7.07
C ARG A 195 57.47 -37.61 -7.42
N GLY A 196 57.23 -36.78 -6.39
CA GLY A 196 57.00 -35.34 -6.54
C GLY A 196 55.59 -34.89 -6.11
N ASP A 197 54.66 -35.83 -5.93
CA ASP A 197 53.32 -35.52 -5.42
C ASP A 197 53.40 -35.11 -3.95
N SER A 198 52.57 -34.10 -3.59
CA SER A 198 52.50 -33.64 -2.21
C SER A 198 51.86 -34.69 -1.30
N PRO A 199 52.46 -35.05 -0.17
CA PRO A 199 51.90 -35.99 0.80
C PRO A 199 50.49 -35.54 1.33
N ARG A 200 50.17 -34.25 1.28
CA ARG A 200 48.88 -33.72 1.69
C ARG A 200 47.72 -34.13 0.76
N ARG A 201 48.05 -34.57 -0.43
CA ARG A 201 47.05 -35.01 -1.44
C ARG A 201 46.75 -36.50 -1.33
N ILE A 202 47.44 -37.27 -0.49
CA ILE A 202 47.19 -38.70 -0.34
C ILE A 202 45.77 -38.93 0.17
N HIS A 203 45.06 -39.79 -0.55
CA HIS A 203 43.72 -40.23 -0.14
C HIS A 203 43.83 -41.47 0.74
N TRP A 204 44.00 -41.25 2.04
CA TRP A 204 44.31 -42.33 3.00
C TRP A 204 43.31 -43.47 2.99
N THR A 205 42.01 -43.18 2.86
CA THR A 205 40.97 -44.22 2.84
C THR A 205 41.07 -45.10 1.59
N ALA A 206 41.27 -44.51 0.41
CA ALA A 206 41.45 -45.27 -0.82
C ALA A 206 42.76 -46.01 -0.85
N THR A 207 43.85 -45.43 -0.30
CA THR A 207 45.14 -46.05 -0.13
C THR A 207 45.03 -47.29 0.75
N ALA A 208 44.31 -47.23 1.86
CA ALA A 208 44.11 -48.38 2.76
C ALA A 208 43.34 -49.52 2.09
N SER A 209 42.36 -49.19 1.25
CA SER A 209 41.57 -50.19 0.51
C SER A 209 42.32 -50.83 -0.64
N ALA A 210 43.12 -50.05 -1.36
CA ALA A 210 43.83 -50.49 -2.58
C ALA A 210 45.21 -51.09 -2.32
N GLY A 211 45.77 -50.93 -1.10
CA GLY A 211 47.11 -51.42 -0.75
C GLY A 211 48.24 -50.67 -1.44
N GLN A 212 48.00 -49.59 -2.15
CA GLN A 212 48.98 -48.75 -2.82
C GLN A 212 48.69 -47.27 -2.60
N LEU A 213 49.68 -46.41 -2.59
CA LEU A 213 49.57 -45.00 -2.38
C LEU A 213 48.72 -44.34 -3.51
N LEU A 214 47.61 -43.77 -3.15
CA LEU A 214 46.71 -43.04 -4.05
C LEU A 214 46.65 -41.57 -3.68
N VAL A 215 46.62 -40.69 -4.70
CA VAL A 215 46.59 -39.25 -4.58
C VAL A 215 45.24 -38.72 -5.14
N LYS A 216 44.67 -37.77 -4.47
CA LYS A 216 43.46 -37.06 -4.94
C LYS A 216 43.76 -36.26 -6.20
N GLN A 217 42.90 -36.37 -7.20
CA GLN A 217 42.94 -35.60 -8.44
C GLN A 217 41.81 -34.58 -8.38
N TYR A 218 42.14 -33.31 -8.58
CA TYR A 218 41.20 -32.17 -8.51
C TYR A 218 40.89 -31.66 -9.91
#